data_330303ed5dd001547c289dd6cccdbe2d
#
_entry.id   330303ed5dd001547c289dd6cccdbe2d
#
_cell.length_a   1.000
_cell.length_b   1.000
_cell.length_c   1.000
_cell.angle_alpha   90.00
_cell.angle_beta   90.00
_cell.angle_gamma   90.00
#
_symmetry.space_group_name_H-M   'P 1'
#
loop_
_entity.id
_entity.type
_entity.pdbx_description
1 polymer ?
#
loop_
_entity_poly.entity_id
_entity_poly.type
_entity_poly.pdbx_seq_one_letter_code
_entity_poly.pdbx_strand_id
1 'polypeptide(L)'
;LHGTRDPEINRRLREEMKMAGQNNGKQGGQQQDVNQLLKVRREKLANLQEAGQDPFQITKYDVTHHTSDVKDLYNAHEEKLLAGRPAVNTDGMDEAAAREAVKADYEERRSIMDADPVHVSIAGRMMFKRVMGKASFANIQDLKGSIQIYVARDAIGEDLYATFKKSDIGDIWGVKGYAFRTKTGEISIHAE
;
A
#
# COMPACT_ATOMS: atom_id res chain seq x y z
N LEU A 1 -65.80 27.29 -19.87
CA LEU A 1 -64.97 26.15 -20.36
C LEU A 1 -63.94 25.83 -19.32
N HIS A 2 -64.24 24.88 -18.38
CA HIS A 2 -63.27 24.37 -17.41
C HIS A 2 -62.58 23.17 -18.03
N GLY A 3 -61.33 23.36 -18.41
CA GLY A 3 -60.46 22.26 -18.87
C GLY A 3 -60.03 21.45 -17.67
N THR A 4 -60.62 20.30 -17.45
CA THR A 4 -60.17 19.28 -16.51
C THR A 4 -58.89 18.70 -17.09
N ARG A 5 -57.75 19.00 -16.43
CA ARG A 5 -56.46 18.35 -16.72
C ARG A 5 -56.55 16.85 -16.45
N ASP A 6 -56.12 16.08 -17.45
CA ASP A 6 -56.15 14.63 -17.45
C ASP A 6 -55.47 14.06 -16.15
N PRO A 7 -56.18 13.21 -15.39
CA PRO A 7 -55.65 12.62 -14.17
C PRO A 7 -54.37 11.82 -14.35
N GLU A 8 -54.15 11.29 -15.55
CA GLU A 8 -52.99 10.47 -15.90
C GLU A 8 -51.71 11.33 -16.07
N ILE A 9 -51.87 12.54 -16.61
CA ILE A 9 -50.77 13.52 -16.70
C ILE A 9 -50.31 13.97 -15.31
N ASN A 10 -51.27 14.19 -14.40
CA ASN A 10 -50.95 14.60 -13.03
C ASN A 10 -50.28 13.43 -12.24
N ARG A 11 -50.58 12.19 -12.55
CA ARG A 11 -49.95 11.02 -11.93
C ARG A 11 -48.48 10.88 -12.41
N ARG A 12 -48.22 11.01 -13.72
CA ARG A 12 -46.85 10.96 -14.30
C ARG A 12 -45.97 12.07 -13.78
N LEU A 13 -46.46 13.30 -13.69
CA LEU A 13 -45.72 14.42 -13.10
C LEU A 13 -45.36 14.20 -11.62
N ARG A 14 -46.24 13.55 -10.84
CA ARG A 14 -45.93 13.22 -9.43
C ARG A 14 -44.88 12.11 -9.30
N GLU A 15 -44.87 11.14 -10.22
CA GLU A 15 -43.88 10.07 -10.23
C GLU A 15 -42.51 10.60 -10.68
N GLU A 16 -42.43 11.48 -11.69
CA GLU A 16 -41.22 12.16 -12.10
C GLU A 16 -40.63 13.08 -11.02
N MET A 17 -41.49 13.81 -10.30
CA MET A 17 -41.05 14.64 -9.15
C MET A 17 -40.56 13.78 -7.99
N LYS A 18 -41.11 12.60 -7.75
CA LYS A 18 -40.61 11.66 -6.73
C LYS A 18 -39.25 11.07 -7.11
N MET A 19 -39.07 10.70 -8.39
CA MET A 19 -37.77 10.21 -8.87
C MET A 19 -36.68 11.28 -8.85
N ALA A 20 -37.00 12.53 -9.20
CA ALA A 20 -36.08 13.66 -9.13
C ALA A 20 -35.67 13.98 -7.67
N GLY A 21 -36.61 13.86 -6.72
CA GLY A 21 -36.32 14.07 -5.28
C GLY A 21 -35.41 12.99 -4.69
N GLN A 22 -35.51 11.72 -5.13
CA GLN A 22 -34.65 10.63 -4.68
C GLN A 22 -33.22 10.74 -5.22
N ASN A 23 -33.03 11.31 -6.40
CA ASN A 23 -31.69 11.49 -6.99
C ASN A 23 -30.90 12.64 -6.34
N ASN A 24 -31.61 13.70 -5.89
CA ASN A 24 -30.99 14.83 -5.21
C ASN A 24 -30.49 14.48 -3.78
N GLY A 25 -31.17 13.54 -3.09
CA GLY A 25 -30.73 13.06 -1.77
C GLY A 25 -29.44 12.25 -1.80
N LYS A 26 -29.21 11.46 -2.86
CA LYS A 26 -27.96 10.68 -3.03
C LYS A 26 -26.76 11.55 -3.40
N GLN A 27 -26.96 12.59 -4.21
CA GLN A 27 -25.91 13.56 -4.55
C GLN A 27 -25.50 14.45 -3.37
N GLY A 28 -26.44 14.85 -2.53
CA GLY A 28 -26.16 15.63 -1.32
C GLY A 28 -25.33 14.86 -0.28
N GLY A 29 -25.61 13.55 -0.09
CA GLY A 29 -24.84 12.70 0.81
C GLY A 29 -23.40 12.49 0.36
N GLN A 30 -23.17 12.20 -0.93
CA GLN A 30 -21.83 12.05 -1.51
C GLN A 30 -21.00 13.34 -1.43
N GLN A 31 -21.63 14.51 -1.65
CA GLN A 31 -20.95 15.80 -1.57
C GLN A 31 -20.56 16.15 -0.12
N GLN A 32 -21.39 15.80 0.85
CA GLN A 32 -21.06 15.97 2.28
C GLN A 32 -19.92 15.07 2.70
N ASP A 33 -19.90 13.80 2.30
CA ASP A 33 -18.84 12.84 2.59
C ASP A 33 -17.48 13.29 2.00
N VAL A 34 -17.47 13.76 0.75
CA VAL A 34 -16.28 14.30 0.09
C VAL A 34 -15.74 15.53 0.83
N ASN A 35 -16.62 16.47 1.22
CA ASN A 35 -16.23 17.66 1.96
C ASN A 35 -15.64 17.32 3.33
N GLN A 36 -16.20 16.32 4.02
CA GLN A 36 -15.70 15.86 5.31
C GLN A 36 -14.32 15.19 5.17
N LEU A 37 -14.12 14.36 4.15
CA LEU A 37 -12.84 13.75 3.85
C LEU A 37 -11.76 14.80 3.55
N LEU A 38 -12.07 15.81 2.74
CA LEU A 38 -11.17 16.92 2.42
C LEU A 38 -10.83 17.75 3.66
N LYS A 39 -11.78 17.95 4.56
CA LYS A 39 -11.56 18.65 5.84
C LYS A 39 -10.53 17.88 6.69
N VAL A 40 -10.73 16.58 6.89
CA VAL A 40 -9.80 15.74 7.66
C VAL A 40 -8.38 15.76 7.06
N ARG A 41 -8.26 15.68 5.72
CA ARG A 41 -6.95 15.76 5.05
C ARG A 41 -6.27 17.12 5.24
N ARG A 42 -7.02 18.22 5.21
CA ARG A 42 -6.49 19.57 5.50
C ARG A 42 -6.04 19.72 6.95
N GLU A 43 -6.79 19.17 7.89
CA GLU A 43 -6.40 19.14 9.31
C GLU A 43 -5.11 18.34 9.53
N LYS A 44 -4.97 17.17 8.90
CA LYS A 44 -3.72 16.38 8.94
C LYS A 44 -2.53 17.17 8.39
N LEU A 45 -2.72 17.86 7.26
CA LEU A 45 -1.67 18.70 6.68
C LEU A 45 -1.29 19.84 7.62
N ALA A 46 -2.25 20.56 8.19
CA ALA A 46 -2.00 21.64 9.14
C ALA A 46 -1.19 21.16 10.34
N ASN A 47 -1.55 20.00 10.91
CA ASN A 47 -0.81 19.39 12.02
C ASN A 47 0.64 19.03 11.65
N LEU A 48 0.89 18.55 10.42
CA LEU A 48 2.25 18.28 9.94
C LEU A 48 3.04 19.58 9.75
N GLN A 49 2.42 20.63 9.24
CA GLN A 49 3.03 21.95 9.06
C GLN A 49 3.40 22.59 10.41
N GLU A 50 2.50 22.54 11.40
CA GLU A 50 2.74 23.02 12.76
C GLU A 50 3.89 22.24 13.45
N ALA A 51 4.02 20.96 13.15
CA ALA A 51 5.12 20.11 13.63
C ALA A 51 6.44 20.33 12.86
N GLY A 52 6.51 21.23 11.88
CA GLY A 52 7.69 21.45 11.04
C GLY A 52 7.96 20.31 10.04
N GLN A 53 6.97 19.48 9.76
CA GLN A 53 7.05 18.32 8.86
C GLN A 53 6.20 18.51 7.60
N ASP A 54 6.18 19.73 7.02
CA ASP A 54 5.38 20.03 5.84
C ASP A 54 5.85 19.19 4.64
N PRO A 55 5.02 18.26 4.13
CA PRO A 55 5.39 17.39 3.02
C PRO A 55 5.59 18.17 1.70
N PHE A 56 5.00 19.35 1.56
CA PHE A 56 5.15 20.18 0.36
C PHE A 56 6.50 20.95 0.29
N GLN A 57 7.27 20.95 1.39
CA GLN A 57 8.65 21.44 1.38
C GLN A 57 9.64 20.41 0.80
N ILE A 58 9.23 19.14 0.68
CA ILE A 58 10.03 18.08 0.09
C ILE A 58 9.88 18.15 -1.43
N THR A 59 10.76 18.89 -2.10
CA THR A 59 10.72 19.10 -3.56
C THR A 59 11.50 18.06 -4.34
N LYS A 60 12.37 17.28 -3.67
CA LYS A 60 13.21 16.25 -4.26
C LYS A 60 13.36 15.06 -3.32
N TYR A 61 13.32 13.87 -3.86
CA TYR A 61 13.65 12.63 -3.17
C TYR A 61 14.62 11.82 -4.03
N ASP A 62 15.69 11.31 -3.45
CA ASP A 62 16.73 10.58 -4.19
C ASP A 62 16.30 9.11 -4.38
N VAL A 63 15.71 8.84 -5.53
CA VAL A 63 15.30 7.51 -5.99
C VAL A 63 16.47 6.84 -6.66
N THR A 64 16.82 5.61 -6.24
CA THR A 64 17.86 4.80 -6.89
C THR A 64 17.31 3.83 -7.91
N HIS A 65 16.10 3.30 -7.66
CA HIS A 65 15.47 2.27 -8.49
C HIS A 65 13.96 2.49 -8.60
N HIS A 66 13.36 2.05 -9.68
CA HIS A 66 11.91 1.89 -9.76
C HIS A 66 11.48 0.52 -9.24
N THR A 67 10.19 0.37 -8.96
CA THR A 67 9.63 -0.84 -8.33
C THR A 67 9.89 -2.13 -9.12
N SER A 68 9.86 -2.09 -10.47
CA SER A 68 10.24 -3.24 -11.31
C SER A 68 11.73 -3.53 -11.23
N ASP A 69 12.57 -2.49 -11.28
CA ASP A 69 14.02 -2.62 -11.27
C ASP A 69 14.50 -3.30 -9.96
N VAL A 70 13.84 -3.01 -8.82
CA VAL A 70 14.12 -3.66 -7.53
C VAL A 70 13.88 -5.16 -7.61
N LYS A 71 12.79 -5.60 -8.23
CA LYS A 71 12.45 -7.01 -8.38
C LYS A 71 13.47 -7.75 -9.26
N ASP A 72 13.83 -7.13 -10.38
CA ASP A 72 14.80 -7.70 -11.31
C ASP A 72 16.18 -7.79 -10.66
N LEU A 73 16.62 -6.72 -9.99
CA LEU A 73 17.89 -6.67 -9.27
C LEU A 73 17.96 -7.73 -8.16
N TYR A 74 16.89 -7.83 -7.35
CA TYR A 74 16.83 -8.82 -6.29
C TYR A 74 16.89 -10.25 -6.83
N ASN A 75 16.13 -10.56 -7.89
CA ASN A 75 16.16 -11.89 -8.51
C ASN A 75 17.56 -12.25 -9.04
N ALA A 76 18.21 -11.33 -9.76
CA ALA A 76 19.56 -11.56 -10.28
C ALA A 76 20.59 -11.72 -9.15
N HIS A 77 20.45 -10.97 -8.08
CA HIS A 77 21.31 -11.08 -6.91
C HIS A 77 21.10 -12.39 -6.16
N GLU A 78 19.85 -12.79 -5.93
CA GLU A 78 19.48 -14.06 -5.31
C GLU A 78 20.00 -15.25 -6.14
N GLU A 79 19.83 -15.23 -7.46
CA GLU A 79 20.35 -16.27 -8.37
C GLU A 79 21.87 -16.39 -8.25
N LYS A 80 22.58 -15.28 -8.20
CA LYS A 80 24.04 -15.27 -8.04
C LYS A 80 24.49 -15.85 -6.70
N LEU A 81 23.87 -15.42 -5.59
CA LEU A 81 24.28 -15.85 -4.25
C LEU A 81 23.89 -17.31 -3.95
N LEU A 82 22.80 -17.79 -4.53
CA LEU A 82 22.32 -19.16 -4.34
C LEU A 82 22.74 -20.10 -5.47
N ALA A 83 23.64 -19.67 -6.36
CA ALA A 83 24.14 -20.50 -7.47
C ALA A 83 24.76 -21.80 -6.95
N GLY A 84 24.31 -22.93 -7.53
CA GLY A 84 24.78 -24.28 -7.16
C GLY A 84 24.16 -24.87 -5.89
N ARG A 85 23.30 -24.12 -5.20
CA ARG A 85 22.53 -24.63 -4.07
C ARG A 85 21.43 -25.58 -4.56
N PRO A 86 21.31 -26.80 -4.03
CA PRO A 86 20.24 -27.71 -4.41
C PRO A 86 18.89 -27.18 -3.91
N ALA A 87 17.84 -27.40 -4.68
CA ALA A 87 16.47 -27.17 -4.20
C ALA A 87 16.15 -28.11 -3.03
N VAL A 88 15.35 -27.63 -2.09
CA VAL A 88 14.84 -28.49 -1.02
C VAL A 88 14.04 -29.64 -1.63
N ASN A 89 14.42 -30.86 -1.30
CA ASN A 89 13.69 -32.08 -1.69
C ASN A 89 12.86 -32.56 -0.48
N THR A 90 11.57 -32.65 -0.64
CA THR A 90 10.63 -33.12 0.37
C THR A 90 10.00 -34.49 0.03
N ASP A 91 10.48 -35.14 -1.04
CA ASP A 91 9.99 -36.46 -1.49
C ASP A 91 10.17 -37.50 -0.38
N GLY A 92 9.10 -38.20 -0.06
CA GLY A 92 9.11 -39.26 0.96
C GLY A 92 9.08 -38.77 2.41
N MET A 93 9.03 -37.47 2.64
CA MET A 93 8.83 -36.89 3.98
C MET A 93 7.35 -36.87 4.39
N ASP A 94 7.06 -37.00 5.67
CA ASP A 94 5.75 -36.66 6.18
C ASP A 94 5.52 -35.12 6.15
N GLU A 95 4.27 -34.70 6.35
CA GLU A 95 3.88 -33.29 6.22
C GLU A 95 4.63 -32.38 7.22
N ALA A 96 4.91 -32.85 8.42
CA ALA A 96 5.61 -32.09 9.45
C ALA A 96 7.09 -31.93 9.12
N ALA A 97 7.75 -33.01 8.70
CA ALA A 97 9.13 -33.00 8.26
C ALA A 97 9.32 -32.13 7.00
N ALA A 98 8.42 -32.22 6.03
CA ALA A 98 8.46 -31.39 4.82
C ALA A 98 8.33 -29.89 5.15
N ARG A 99 7.42 -29.52 6.05
CA ARG A 99 7.27 -28.11 6.51
C ARG A 99 8.52 -27.60 7.20
N GLU A 100 9.15 -28.41 8.06
CA GLU A 100 10.37 -28.01 8.76
C GLU A 100 11.56 -27.88 7.78
N ALA A 101 11.68 -28.78 6.79
CA ALA A 101 12.70 -28.69 5.76
C ALA A 101 12.56 -27.41 4.90
N VAL A 102 11.34 -27.08 4.48
CA VAL A 102 11.06 -25.83 3.73
C VAL A 102 11.34 -24.59 4.59
N LYS A 103 11.01 -24.63 5.88
CA LYS A 103 11.29 -23.54 6.81
C LYS A 103 12.79 -23.35 7.01
N ALA A 104 13.53 -24.42 7.21
CA ALA A 104 14.99 -24.37 7.35
C ALA A 104 15.67 -23.83 6.08
N ASP A 105 15.25 -24.28 4.90
CA ASP A 105 15.73 -23.71 3.62
C ASP A 105 15.45 -22.22 3.50
N TYR A 106 14.25 -21.78 3.84
CA TYR A 106 13.90 -20.36 3.82
C TYR A 106 14.81 -19.55 4.77
N GLU A 107 15.05 -20.02 5.99
CA GLU A 107 15.86 -19.33 6.99
C GLU A 107 17.33 -19.26 6.54
N GLU A 108 17.85 -20.33 5.95
CA GLU A 108 19.22 -20.36 5.41
C GLU A 108 19.38 -19.43 4.19
N ARG A 109 18.46 -19.48 3.24
CA ARG A 109 18.45 -18.55 2.07
C ARG A 109 18.37 -17.10 2.54
N ARG A 110 17.51 -16.84 3.50
CA ARG A 110 17.39 -15.51 4.09
C ARG A 110 18.69 -15.05 4.74
N SER A 111 19.36 -15.91 5.50
CA SER A 111 20.65 -15.58 6.12
C SER A 111 21.74 -15.25 5.11
N ILE A 112 21.78 -15.96 3.96
CA ILE A 112 22.70 -15.66 2.86
C ILE A 112 22.40 -14.29 2.25
N MET A 113 21.12 -13.98 2.00
CA MET A 113 20.71 -12.69 1.42
C MET A 113 20.88 -11.52 2.39
N ASP A 114 20.65 -11.74 3.69
CA ASP A 114 20.83 -10.73 4.74
C ASP A 114 22.31 -10.38 4.96
N ALA A 115 23.25 -11.27 4.56
CA ALA A 115 24.69 -11.00 4.61
C ALA A 115 25.20 -10.05 3.50
N ASP A 116 24.49 -9.96 2.38
CA ASP A 116 24.78 -9.04 1.26
C ASP A 116 23.45 -8.41 0.75
N PRO A 117 22.85 -7.48 1.52
CA PRO A 117 21.53 -6.97 1.24
C PRO A 117 21.51 -5.99 0.06
N VAL A 118 20.46 -6.07 -0.74
CA VAL A 118 20.20 -5.13 -1.85
C VAL A 118 19.52 -3.88 -1.32
N HIS A 119 20.29 -2.84 -1.00
CA HIS A 119 19.76 -1.55 -0.55
C HIS A 119 19.18 -0.74 -1.70
N VAL A 120 18.00 -0.17 -1.48
CA VAL A 120 17.27 0.60 -2.49
C VAL A 120 16.59 1.82 -1.86
N SER A 121 16.34 2.81 -2.71
CA SER A 121 15.50 3.98 -2.41
C SER A 121 14.48 4.12 -3.53
N ILE A 122 13.21 4.07 -3.18
CA ILE A 122 12.09 4.20 -4.12
C ILE A 122 11.15 5.32 -3.68
N ALA A 123 10.34 5.83 -4.60
CA ALA A 123 9.24 6.72 -4.28
C ALA A 123 8.02 6.38 -5.13
N GLY A 124 6.84 6.50 -4.54
CA GLY A 124 5.60 6.23 -5.25
C GLY A 124 4.36 6.45 -4.41
N ARG A 125 3.21 6.14 -5.01
CA ARG A 125 1.90 6.28 -4.37
C ARG A 125 1.55 5.04 -3.57
N MET A 126 1.12 5.24 -2.32
CA MET A 126 0.59 4.16 -1.51
C MET A 126 -0.80 3.74 -2.03
N MET A 127 -0.90 2.52 -2.53
CA MET A 127 -2.14 1.97 -3.09
C MET A 127 -2.90 1.08 -2.11
N PHE A 128 -2.20 0.50 -1.15
CA PHE A 128 -2.74 -0.37 -0.14
C PHE A 128 -1.94 -0.25 1.15
N LYS A 129 -2.60 -0.40 2.30
CA LYS A 129 -1.95 -0.44 3.61
C LYS A 129 -2.68 -1.38 4.55
N ARG A 130 -1.93 -2.24 5.23
CA ARG A 130 -2.41 -3.13 6.28
C ARG A 130 -1.53 -2.98 7.53
N VAL A 131 -2.12 -2.44 8.59
CA VAL A 131 -1.46 -2.28 9.89
C VAL A 131 -1.70 -3.51 10.76
N MET A 132 -0.63 -4.09 11.31
CA MET A 132 -0.65 -5.29 12.16
C MET A 132 0.16 -5.04 13.45
N GLY A 133 -0.35 -4.15 14.31
CA GLY A 133 0.31 -3.83 15.58
C GLY A 133 1.64 -3.08 15.41
N LYS A 134 2.78 -3.75 15.62
CA LYS A 134 4.13 -3.18 15.53
C LYS A 134 4.73 -3.22 14.12
N ALA A 135 4.05 -3.86 13.18
CA ALA A 135 4.47 -3.96 11.80
C ALA A 135 3.31 -3.65 10.86
N SER A 136 3.63 -3.28 9.64
CA SER A 136 2.65 -2.96 8.60
C SER A 136 3.18 -3.42 7.25
N PHE A 137 2.26 -3.77 6.36
CA PHE A 137 2.53 -3.91 4.94
C PHE A 137 1.81 -2.82 4.17
N ALA A 138 2.44 -2.31 3.13
CA ALA A 138 1.81 -1.42 2.16
C ALA A 138 2.32 -1.72 0.75
N ASN A 139 1.56 -1.32 -0.27
CA ASN A 139 2.00 -1.39 -1.65
C ASN A 139 2.26 0.02 -2.16
N ILE A 140 3.46 0.24 -2.67
CA ILE A 140 3.90 1.48 -3.32
C ILE A 140 3.91 1.26 -4.82
N GLN A 141 3.26 2.15 -5.55
CA GLN A 141 3.19 2.15 -7.01
C GLN A 141 3.92 3.35 -7.57
N ASP A 142 4.78 3.10 -8.55
CA ASP A 142 5.44 4.13 -9.38
C ASP A 142 5.07 3.98 -10.86
N LEU A 143 5.84 4.60 -11.76
CA LEU A 143 5.62 4.55 -13.21
C LEU A 143 5.87 3.17 -13.82
N LYS A 144 6.69 2.31 -13.18
CA LYS A 144 7.09 1.02 -13.72
C LYS A 144 6.38 -0.17 -13.08
N GLY A 145 5.59 0.06 -12.03
CA GLY A 145 4.84 -1.03 -11.39
C GLY A 145 4.54 -0.78 -9.93
N SER A 146 4.46 -1.86 -9.16
CA SER A 146 4.23 -1.80 -7.73
C SER A 146 5.10 -2.80 -6.97
N ILE A 147 5.43 -2.46 -5.72
CA ILE A 147 6.17 -3.32 -4.82
C ILE A 147 5.57 -3.25 -3.42
N GLN A 148 5.60 -4.36 -2.71
CA GLN A 148 5.24 -4.39 -1.30
C GLN A 148 6.37 -3.80 -0.46
N ILE A 149 6.02 -3.04 0.56
CA ILE A 149 6.94 -2.61 1.61
C ILE A 149 6.51 -3.21 2.95
N TYR A 150 7.49 -3.61 3.75
CA TYR A 150 7.34 -4.01 5.14
C TYR A 150 7.89 -2.91 6.04
N VAL A 151 7.05 -2.39 6.91
CA VAL A 151 7.38 -1.26 7.79
C VAL A 151 7.27 -1.74 9.23
N ALA A 152 8.40 -1.93 9.89
CA ALA A 152 8.46 -2.34 11.29
C ALA A 152 8.76 -1.12 12.18
N ARG A 153 7.98 -0.96 13.28
CA ARG A 153 8.18 0.13 14.24
C ARG A 153 9.61 0.16 14.80
N ASP A 154 10.14 -1.02 15.08
CA ASP A 154 11.45 -1.15 15.71
C ASP A 154 12.60 -0.83 14.72
N ALA A 155 12.34 -0.85 13.40
CA ALA A 155 13.30 -0.46 12.35
C ALA A 155 13.30 1.05 12.08
N ILE A 156 12.10 1.65 11.91
CA ILE A 156 11.98 3.06 11.52
C ILE A 156 11.77 4.02 12.70
N GLY A 157 11.61 3.50 13.92
CA GLY A 157 11.30 4.28 15.11
C GLY A 157 9.81 4.54 15.32
N GLU A 158 9.45 4.87 16.56
CA GLU A 158 8.05 4.99 16.99
C GLU A 158 7.34 6.18 16.33
N ASP A 159 8.00 7.34 16.24
CA ASP A 159 7.41 8.57 15.70
C ASP A 159 7.11 8.46 14.21
N LEU A 160 8.08 7.95 13.43
CA LEU A 160 7.88 7.76 12.00
C LEU A 160 6.84 6.66 11.72
N TYR A 161 6.84 5.59 12.52
CA TYR A 161 5.80 4.55 12.43
C TYR A 161 4.41 5.09 12.78
N ALA A 162 4.28 5.98 13.76
CA ALA A 162 3.02 6.64 14.10
C ALA A 162 2.53 7.53 12.94
N THR A 163 3.44 8.27 12.30
CA THR A 163 3.15 9.07 11.10
C THR A 163 2.70 8.17 9.94
N PHE A 164 3.42 7.07 9.70
CA PHE A 164 3.04 6.09 8.68
C PHE A 164 1.64 5.50 8.93
N LYS A 165 1.31 5.17 10.18
CA LYS A 165 -0.03 4.66 10.51
C LYS A 165 -1.15 5.65 10.21
N LYS A 166 -0.90 6.96 10.40
CA LYS A 166 -1.86 8.03 10.16
C LYS A 166 -1.97 8.44 8.69
N SER A 167 -1.04 8.02 7.83
CA SER A 167 -1.07 8.34 6.40
C SER A 167 -2.29 7.73 5.71
N ASP A 168 -2.66 8.29 4.58
CA ASP A 168 -3.82 7.85 3.79
C ASP A 168 -3.40 7.09 2.53
N ILE A 169 -4.27 6.19 2.06
CA ILE A 169 -4.12 5.62 0.72
C ILE A 169 -4.17 6.76 -0.30
N GLY A 170 -3.24 6.75 -1.24
CA GLY A 170 -3.04 7.81 -2.22
C GLY A 170 -1.92 8.78 -1.87
N ASP A 171 -1.39 8.78 -0.64
CA ASP A 171 -0.21 9.57 -0.28
C ASP A 171 1.03 9.10 -1.03
N ILE A 172 1.95 10.05 -1.30
CA ILE A 172 3.26 9.75 -1.90
C ILE A 172 4.27 9.53 -0.79
N TRP A 173 4.97 8.39 -0.86
CA TRP A 173 5.99 8.00 0.09
C TRP A 173 7.32 7.75 -0.59
N GLY A 174 8.39 8.29 0.00
CA GLY A 174 9.75 7.86 -0.25
C GLY A 174 10.12 6.76 0.75
N VAL A 175 10.73 5.69 0.29
CA VAL A 175 11.08 4.52 1.10
C VAL A 175 12.52 4.14 0.82
N LYS A 176 13.33 4.11 1.87
CA LYS A 176 14.68 3.53 1.87
C LYS A 176 14.67 2.22 2.64
N GLY A 177 15.54 1.31 2.26
CA GLY A 177 15.66 0.03 2.93
C GLY A 177 16.29 -1.03 2.01
N TYR A 178 16.11 -2.28 2.33
CA TYR A 178 16.65 -3.40 1.55
C TYR A 178 15.56 -4.34 1.04
N ALA A 179 15.81 -4.90 -0.13
CA ALA A 179 14.90 -5.87 -0.73
C ALA A 179 15.05 -7.23 -0.05
N PHE A 180 13.94 -7.92 0.15
CA PHE A 180 13.91 -9.28 0.71
C PHE A 180 12.73 -10.07 0.13
N ARG A 181 12.79 -11.40 0.22
CA ARG A 181 11.68 -12.28 -0.13
C ARG A 181 10.91 -12.69 1.11
N THR A 182 9.60 -12.47 1.12
CA THR A 182 8.72 -12.94 2.19
C THR A 182 8.59 -14.47 2.18
N LYS A 183 8.06 -15.05 3.27
CA LYS A 183 7.76 -16.49 3.36
C LYS A 183 6.79 -16.98 2.28
N THR A 184 5.96 -16.08 1.75
CA THR A 184 5.00 -16.38 0.68
C THR A 184 5.59 -16.18 -0.72
N GLY A 185 6.86 -15.81 -0.83
CA GLY A 185 7.61 -15.66 -2.09
C GLY A 185 7.55 -14.24 -2.70
N GLU A 186 6.82 -13.29 -2.09
CA GLU A 186 6.72 -11.92 -2.59
C GLU A 186 8.02 -11.14 -2.31
N ILE A 187 8.59 -10.51 -3.35
CA ILE A 187 9.73 -9.58 -3.18
C ILE A 187 9.19 -8.26 -2.62
N SER A 188 9.75 -7.86 -1.50
CA SER A 188 9.33 -6.71 -0.72
C SER A 188 10.54 -5.87 -0.29
N ILE A 189 10.30 -4.63 0.13
CA ILE A 189 11.34 -3.78 0.72
C ILE A 189 11.09 -3.70 2.23
N HIS A 190 12.10 -4.05 3.04
CA HIS A 190 12.11 -3.77 4.47
C HIS A 190 12.53 -2.31 4.65
N ALA A 191 11.63 -1.46 5.13
CA ALA A 191 11.91 -0.03 5.36
C ALA A 191 12.82 0.18 6.57
N GLU A 192 13.76 1.11 6.43
CA GLU A 192 14.74 1.57 7.43
C GLU A 192 14.64 3.07 7.67
#